data_930119a322957a3a5224b0d738e8da71
#
_entry.id   930119a322957a3a5224b0d738e8da71
#
_cell.length_a   1.000
_cell.length_b   1.000
_cell.length_c   1.000
_cell.angle_alpha   90.00
_cell.angle_beta   90.00
_cell.angle_gamma   90.00
#
_symmetry.space_group_name_H-M   'P 1'
#
loop_
_entity.id
_entity.type
_entity.pdbx_description
1 polymer ?
#
loop_
_entity_poly.entity_id
_entity_poly.type
_entity_poly.pdbx_seq_one_letter_code
_entity_poly.pdbx_strand_id
1 'polypeptide(L)'
;MKIIKENILNNHCYTVLVYQRINKKLGIDFSKEEIEIFLEKILRETNLEHYEKKGKNYYITNKEHNIKITINSNTFRVITVDKITH
;
A
#
# COMPACT_ATOMS: atom_id res chain seq x y z
N MET A 1 -0.23 -4.05 19.62
CA MET A 1 -1.46 -3.51 19.04
C MET A 1 -1.91 -4.39 17.87
N LYS A 2 -3.19 -4.70 17.81
CA LYS A 2 -3.71 -5.60 16.79
C LYS A 2 -4.02 -4.84 15.49
N ILE A 3 -3.51 -5.33 14.37
CA ILE A 3 -3.80 -4.77 13.05
C ILE A 3 -5.10 -5.38 12.54
N ILE A 4 -6.03 -4.53 12.12
CA ILE A 4 -7.30 -4.97 11.54
C ILE A 4 -7.28 -4.68 10.04
N LYS A 5 -7.13 -5.73 9.25
CA LYS A 5 -6.98 -5.63 7.80
C LYS A 5 -8.16 -4.92 7.14
N GLU A 6 -9.38 -5.21 7.58
CA GLU A 6 -10.59 -4.58 7.04
C GLU A 6 -10.59 -3.06 7.21
N ASN A 7 -10.02 -2.56 8.30
CA ASN A 7 -9.92 -1.12 8.51
C ASN A 7 -9.05 -0.47 7.43
N ILE A 8 -7.96 -1.14 7.08
CA ILE A 8 -7.06 -0.64 6.04
C ILE A 8 -7.75 -0.71 4.68
N LEU A 9 -8.39 -1.84 4.37
CA LEU A 9 -9.09 -2.00 3.10
C LEU A 9 -10.21 -0.97 2.91
N ASN A 10 -10.95 -0.69 3.98
CA ASN A 10 -12.12 0.19 3.90
C ASN A 10 -11.78 1.67 3.99
N ASN A 11 -10.63 2.03 4.55
CA ASN A 11 -10.30 3.42 4.87
C ASN A 11 -9.08 3.96 4.14
N HIS A 12 -8.29 3.12 3.48
CA HIS A 12 -7.09 3.62 2.82
C HIS A 12 -7.50 4.64 1.74
N CYS A 13 -6.70 5.68 1.64
CA CYS A 13 -6.98 6.78 0.72
C CYS A 13 -5.70 7.25 0.05
N TYR A 14 -5.88 8.04 -0.99
CA TYR A 14 -4.79 8.48 -1.85
C TYR A 14 -4.75 10.00 -1.89
N THR A 15 -3.54 10.57 -1.95
CA THR A 15 -3.37 11.99 -2.17
C THR A 15 -3.03 12.22 -3.65
N VAL A 16 -3.18 13.46 -4.11
CA VAL A 16 -2.91 13.80 -5.51
C VAL A 16 -1.48 13.40 -5.92
N LEU A 17 -0.51 13.64 -5.03
CA LEU A 17 0.89 13.41 -5.35
C LEU A 17 1.30 11.93 -5.27
N VAL A 18 0.56 11.11 -4.54
CA VAL A 18 0.96 9.71 -4.36
C VAL A 18 0.85 8.89 -5.64
N TYR A 19 -0.11 9.24 -6.52
CA TYR A 19 -0.25 8.52 -7.79
C TYR A 19 1.00 8.65 -8.64
N GLN A 20 1.56 9.85 -8.72
CA GLN A 20 2.79 10.08 -9.48
C GLN A 20 3.97 9.35 -8.84
N ARG A 21 4.03 9.38 -7.51
CA ARG A 21 5.08 8.69 -6.77
C ARG A 21 5.05 7.18 -7.01
N ILE A 22 3.87 6.58 -6.98
CA ILE A 22 3.71 5.15 -7.21
C ILE A 22 4.16 4.79 -8.63
N ASN A 23 3.71 5.53 -9.62
CA ASN A 23 4.11 5.29 -11.01
C ASN A 23 5.62 5.37 -11.17
N LYS A 24 6.23 6.39 -10.58
CA LYS A 24 7.68 6.58 -10.66
C LYS A 24 8.43 5.45 -9.96
N LYS A 25 7.99 5.08 -8.77
CA LYS A 25 8.65 4.04 -7.97
C LYS A 25 8.55 2.67 -8.61
N LEU A 26 7.42 2.36 -9.22
CA LEU A 26 7.19 1.05 -9.84
C LEU A 26 7.56 1.01 -11.32
N GLY A 27 7.88 2.16 -11.91
CA GLY A 27 8.21 2.22 -13.33
C GLY A 27 7.02 1.90 -14.23
N ILE A 28 5.83 2.34 -13.86
CA ILE A 28 4.58 2.11 -14.59
C ILE A 28 3.91 3.44 -14.91
N ASP A 29 2.87 3.39 -15.74
CA ASP A 29 2.12 4.57 -16.14
C ASP A 29 0.63 4.29 -16.06
N PHE A 30 0.17 4.04 -14.84
CA PHE A 30 -1.23 3.72 -14.57
C PHE A 30 -2.04 4.98 -14.31
N SER A 31 -3.31 4.96 -14.70
CA SER A 31 -4.26 5.99 -14.31
C SER A 31 -4.53 5.90 -12.80
N LYS A 32 -5.20 6.91 -12.26
CA LYS A 32 -5.57 6.90 -10.84
C LYS A 32 -6.43 5.68 -10.50
N GLU A 33 -7.41 5.39 -11.34
CA GLU A 33 -8.29 4.24 -11.12
C GLU A 33 -7.53 2.93 -11.19
N GLU A 34 -6.60 2.81 -12.12
CA GLU A 34 -5.77 1.62 -12.25
C GLU A 34 -4.90 1.40 -11.02
N ILE A 35 -4.33 2.48 -10.49
CA ILE A 35 -3.52 2.40 -9.27
C ILE A 35 -4.38 1.95 -8.09
N GLU A 36 -5.57 2.52 -7.92
CA GLU A 36 -6.47 2.16 -6.82
C GLU A 36 -6.89 0.70 -6.90
N ILE A 37 -7.25 0.24 -8.08
CA ILE A 37 -7.63 -1.17 -8.30
C ILE A 37 -6.45 -2.09 -8.00
N PHE A 38 -5.28 -1.73 -8.50
CA PHE A 38 -4.06 -2.51 -8.32
C PHE A 38 -3.68 -2.66 -6.85
N LEU A 39 -3.65 -1.55 -6.11
CA LEU A 39 -3.28 -1.58 -4.70
C LEU A 39 -4.35 -2.27 -3.84
N GLU A 40 -5.63 -2.06 -4.15
CA GLU A 40 -6.69 -2.75 -3.43
C GLU A 40 -6.56 -4.26 -3.59
N LYS A 41 -6.29 -4.73 -4.81
CA LYS A 41 -6.08 -6.14 -5.07
C LYS A 41 -4.93 -6.69 -4.22
N ILE A 42 -3.80 -5.98 -4.19
CA ILE A 42 -2.64 -6.41 -3.43
C ILE A 42 -2.93 -6.43 -1.93
N LEU A 43 -3.61 -5.40 -1.42
CA LEU A 43 -3.99 -5.37 -0.01
C LEU A 43 -4.90 -6.53 0.36
N ARG A 44 -5.85 -6.88 -0.51
CA ARG A 44 -6.75 -8.01 -0.27
C ARG A 44 -6.02 -9.35 -0.28
N GLU A 45 -5.12 -9.53 -1.22
CA GLU A 45 -4.41 -10.80 -1.41
C GLU A 45 -3.34 -11.04 -0.37
N THR A 46 -2.80 -9.99 0.24
CA THR A 46 -1.72 -10.13 1.20
C THR A 46 -2.25 -10.64 2.53
N ASN A 47 -1.67 -11.72 3.04
CA ASN A 47 -2.06 -12.27 4.32
C ASN A 47 -1.74 -11.31 5.47
N LEU A 48 -2.55 -11.32 6.51
CA LEU A 48 -2.39 -10.43 7.65
C LEU A 48 -1.00 -10.55 8.29
N GLU A 49 -0.40 -11.72 8.26
CA GLU A 49 0.95 -11.93 8.81
C GLU A 49 2.03 -11.09 8.13
N HIS A 50 1.74 -10.57 6.94
CA HIS A 50 2.65 -9.69 6.20
C HIS A 50 2.33 -8.20 6.37
N TYR A 51 1.37 -7.90 7.23
CA TYR A 51 1.06 -6.54 7.63
C TYR A 51 1.83 -6.27 8.93
N GLU A 52 2.57 -5.17 8.95
CA GLU A 52 3.36 -4.81 10.13
C GLU A 52 3.14 -3.35 10.46
N LYS A 53 3.05 -3.01 11.75
CA LYS A 53 2.97 -1.63 12.19
C LYS A 53 4.28 -1.25 12.86
N LYS A 54 4.91 -0.19 12.35
CA LYS A 54 6.11 0.38 12.96
C LYS A 54 5.93 1.89 13.05
N GLY A 55 6.04 2.44 14.25
CA GLY A 55 5.84 3.86 14.45
C GLY A 55 4.44 4.27 14.02
N LYS A 56 4.36 5.21 13.11
CA LYS A 56 3.09 5.77 12.64
C LYS A 56 2.56 5.12 11.38
N ASN A 57 3.22 4.09 10.88
CA ASN A 57 2.88 3.52 9.59
C ASN A 57 2.61 2.03 9.65
N TYR A 58 1.74 1.58 8.76
CA TYR A 58 1.63 0.17 8.41
C TYR A 58 2.53 -0.10 7.21
N TYR A 59 3.21 -1.24 7.23
CA TYR A 59 4.02 -1.73 6.12
C TYR A 59 3.45 -3.06 5.67
N ILE A 60 3.01 -3.12 4.43
CA ILE A 60 2.38 -4.32 3.87
C ILE A 60 3.30 -4.86 2.79
N THR A 61 3.86 -6.05 3.03
CA THR A 61 4.82 -6.68 2.11
C THR A 61 4.13 -7.75 1.30
N ASN A 62 4.12 -7.61 -0.01
CA ASN A 62 3.59 -8.62 -0.92
C ASN A 62 4.72 -9.17 -1.76
N LYS A 63 5.17 -10.39 -1.44
CA LYS A 63 6.30 -11.01 -2.12
C LYS A 63 5.96 -11.48 -3.52
N GLU A 64 4.71 -11.84 -3.75
CA GLU A 64 4.26 -12.29 -5.06
C GLU A 64 4.41 -11.21 -6.11
N HIS A 65 4.09 -9.98 -5.74
CA HIS A 65 4.21 -8.83 -6.64
C HIS A 65 5.50 -8.03 -6.42
N ASN A 66 6.32 -8.44 -5.45
CA ASN A 66 7.58 -7.76 -5.10
C ASN A 66 7.40 -6.30 -4.74
N ILE A 67 6.38 -5.99 -3.98
CA ILE A 67 6.14 -4.61 -3.54
C ILE A 67 5.82 -4.53 -2.05
N LYS A 68 6.13 -3.35 -1.51
CA LYS A 68 5.81 -3.01 -0.13
C LYS A 68 5.00 -1.71 -0.14
N ILE A 69 3.83 -1.74 0.48
CA ILE A 69 2.95 -0.58 0.57
C ILE A 69 3.08 0.03 1.96
N THR A 70 3.28 1.34 2.03
CA THR A 70 3.35 2.07 3.29
C THR A 70 2.10 2.92 3.44
N ILE A 71 1.38 2.74 4.55
CA ILE A 71 0.13 3.46 4.82
C ILE A 71 0.21 4.07 6.22
N ASN A 72 -0.14 5.35 6.35
CA ASN A 72 -0.16 6.01 7.66
C ASN A 72 -1.26 5.39 8.53
N SER A 73 -0.91 5.02 9.76
CA SER A 73 -1.86 4.31 10.64
C SER A 73 -2.94 5.22 11.24
N ASN A 74 -2.75 6.52 11.20
CA ASN A 74 -3.75 7.46 11.73
C ASN A 74 -4.70 7.97 10.66
N THR A 75 -4.17 8.29 9.48
CA THR A 75 -4.96 8.88 8.41
C THR A 75 -5.35 7.89 7.33
N PHE A 76 -4.74 6.70 7.32
CA PHE A 76 -4.91 5.67 6.29
C PHE A 76 -4.51 6.14 4.89
N ARG A 77 -3.71 7.19 4.80
CA ARG A 77 -3.17 7.66 3.52
C ARG A 77 -2.07 6.74 3.05
N VAL A 78 -2.11 6.38 1.78
CA VAL A 78 -1.00 5.66 1.16
C VAL A 78 0.15 6.65 1.04
N ILE A 79 1.27 6.33 1.68
CA ILE A 79 2.45 7.19 1.68
C ILE A 79 3.32 6.91 0.48
N THR A 80 3.59 5.65 0.22
CA THR A 80 4.41 5.25 -0.92
C THR A 80 4.26 3.76 -1.18
N VAL A 81 4.70 3.35 -2.35
CA VAL A 81 4.80 1.94 -2.73
C VAL A 81 6.20 1.75 -3.30
N ASP A 82 6.93 0.78 -2.78
CA ASP A 82 8.30 0.51 -3.21
C ASP A 82 8.43 -0.90 -3.73
N LYS A 83 9.34 -1.09 -4.68
CA LYS A 83 9.73 -2.43 -5.10
C LYS A 83 10.60 -3.05 -4.02
N ILE A 84 10.38 -4.34 -3.75
CA ILE A 84 11.24 -5.08 -2.84
C ILE A 84 12.47 -5.50 -3.63
N THR A 85 13.65 -5.12 -3.12
CA THR A 85 14.91 -5.55 -3.71
C THR A 85 15.42 -6.78 -2.95
N HIS A 86 15.84 -7.76 -3.69
CA HIS A 86 16.40 -9.00 -3.13
C HIS A 86 17.91 -8.96 -3.13
#